data_631e9df4192515c65ca2376fdbe439b9
#
_entry.id   631e9df4192515c65ca2376fdbe439b9
#
_cell.length_a   1.000
_cell.length_b   1.000
_cell.length_c   1.000
_cell.angle_alpha   90.00
_cell.angle_beta   90.00
_cell.angle_gamma   90.00
#
_symmetry.space_group_name_H-M   'P 1'
#
loop_
_entity.id
_entity.type
_entity.pdbx_description
1 polymer ?
#
loop_
_entity_poly.entity_id
_entity_poly.type
_entity_poly.pdbx_seq_one_letter_code
_entity_poly.pdbx_strand_id
1 'polypeptide(L)'
;LSDLTNTGVFVVEGLSRDKTIPAHRGSVTAFLGPAPRGPVDRPVQINGYDQYRRVFCSPGSHSRLEHLARQFFANGGESVWVIRVAASGRSNLIDMPGPAGSLVLRAINPGPFEHIRASVDYDGVSAHESGYFNLVIQRVRSASESLVEEQEIYSKVSVNQGDLRYVGHLLAQSRLVQVPANVPDAAPTPTISGDAIKVVSYVDCQIDWPLGSVPDDYDLVGSAAKGTGLFALNSLHDLDVLCMLSGAEDRDIGPVAQLAAERYCNARQAMLVVDPSVAWKTVAEVIAGQGQLRLTSPNVMTYYPLLRTRAESGQAIVVSAMGAIAGALVASQEKRNSVALHDSNAVTIRGRYRPAIDISGDQSALLARFGINSLMPATRLQMKLCGNVTMARTGGVTGEWKALTHRREGLFIVGSIRKSTTWAGNETNTPELWAEISEQVREFLSTLRREGRLAGEFDEQAFYIKCDAETNAQAVGATGDVTFLAGLALNEPNAFSTFRFHRAGDQCEITELGVRAGSMLRH
;
A
#
# COMPACT_ATOMS: atom_id res chain seq x y z
N LEU A 1 23.07 -21.47 -27.70
CA LEU A 1 22.44 -20.76 -28.83
C LEU A 1 22.03 -21.81 -29.89
N SER A 2 21.01 -22.59 -29.62
CA SER A 2 20.38 -23.45 -30.61
C SER A 2 18.89 -23.44 -30.40
N ASP A 3 18.17 -23.19 -31.48
CA ASP A 3 16.74 -23.37 -31.70
C ASP A 3 15.78 -22.27 -31.16
N LEU A 4 15.89 -21.07 -31.75
CA LEU A 4 14.79 -20.12 -31.81
C LEU A 4 14.13 -20.20 -33.19
N THR A 5 13.28 -21.20 -33.42
CA THR A 5 12.53 -21.40 -34.68
C THR A 5 11.11 -20.88 -34.63
N ASN A 6 10.67 -20.24 -33.52
CA ASN A 6 9.34 -19.64 -33.43
C ASN A 6 9.41 -18.11 -33.44
N THR A 7 8.66 -17.49 -34.35
CA THR A 7 8.40 -16.05 -34.37
C THR A 7 7.55 -15.66 -33.15
N GLY A 8 8.16 -15.02 -32.16
CA GLY A 8 7.53 -14.51 -30.95
C GLY A 8 8.41 -13.45 -30.28
N VAL A 9 7.82 -12.63 -29.43
CA VAL A 9 8.58 -11.73 -28.56
C VAL A 9 9.06 -12.55 -27.37
N PHE A 10 10.36 -12.81 -27.31
CA PHE A 10 10.98 -13.46 -26.16
C PHE A 10 11.52 -12.40 -25.23
N VAL A 11 10.95 -12.29 -24.04
CA VAL A 11 11.54 -11.51 -22.95
C VAL A 11 12.59 -12.36 -22.28
N VAL A 12 13.86 -12.09 -22.58
CA VAL A 12 14.98 -12.66 -21.83
C VAL A 12 15.26 -11.69 -20.68
N GLU A 13 14.98 -12.08 -19.45
CA GLU A 13 15.51 -11.39 -18.27
C GLU A 13 17.03 -11.63 -18.24
N GLY A 14 17.77 -10.74 -18.88
CA GLY A 14 19.20 -10.60 -18.66
C GLY A 14 19.41 -9.92 -17.32
N LEU A 15 20.22 -10.49 -16.44
CA LEU A 15 20.75 -9.75 -15.29
C LEU A 15 21.37 -8.47 -15.84
N SER A 16 20.77 -7.33 -15.53
CA SER A 16 21.33 -6.04 -15.90
C SER A 16 22.71 -5.93 -15.24
N ARG A 17 23.74 -5.82 -16.08
CA ARG A 17 25.11 -5.54 -15.60
C ARG A 17 25.27 -4.11 -15.13
N ASP A 18 24.25 -3.29 -15.30
CA ASP A 18 24.23 -1.93 -14.81
C ASP A 18 23.91 -1.94 -13.31
N LYS A 19 24.95 -1.79 -12.51
CA LYS A 19 24.89 -1.71 -11.04
C LYS A 19 24.60 -0.29 -10.53
N THR A 20 24.23 0.64 -11.41
CA THR A 20 23.97 2.04 -11.05
C THR A 20 22.76 2.15 -10.13
N ILE A 21 22.89 2.85 -9.00
CA ILE A 21 21.76 3.19 -8.14
C ILE A 21 21.07 4.45 -8.70
N PRO A 22 19.79 4.38 -9.07
CA PRO A 22 19.10 5.54 -9.61
C PRO A 22 18.93 6.62 -8.54
N ALA A 23 19.38 7.85 -8.83
CA ALA A 23 19.23 9.02 -7.94
C ALA A 23 17.76 9.43 -7.76
N HIS A 24 16.89 9.02 -8.68
CA HIS A 24 15.46 9.30 -8.66
C HIS A 24 14.66 8.02 -8.88
N ARG A 25 13.67 7.78 -8.04
CA ARG A 25 12.68 6.70 -8.21
C ARG A 25 11.31 7.18 -7.76
N GLY A 26 10.27 6.62 -8.36
CA GLY A 26 8.89 6.86 -7.93
C GLY A 26 8.65 6.39 -6.49
N SER A 27 7.76 7.07 -5.79
CA SER A 27 7.36 6.69 -4.43
C SER A 27 6.23 5.67 -4.47
N VAL A 28 6.36 4.59 -3.72
CA VAL A 28 5.35 3.55 -3.56
C VAL A 28 4.45 3.88 -2.38
N THR A 29 3.23 4.31 -2.68
CA THR A 29 2.21 4.64 -1.68
C THR A 29 1.19 3.52 -1.57
N ALA A 30 0.75 3.19 -0.34
CA ALA A 30 -0.31 2.24 -0.08
C ALA A 30 -1.41 2.82 0.80
N PHE A 31 -2.67 2.50 0.45
CA PHE A 31 -3.86 2.81 1.24
C PHE A 31 -4.48 1.52 1.72
N LEU A 32 -4.75 1.44 3.02
CA LEU A 32 -5.37 0.30 3.66
C LEU A 32 -6.64 0.75 4.39
N GLY A 33 -7.76 0.09 4.11
CA GLY A 33 -9.03 0.40 4.76
C GLY A 33 -10.24 -0.25 4.10
N PRO A 34 -11.45 0.06 4.59
CA PRO A 34 -12.68 -0.49 4.05
C PRO A 34 -13.06 0.16 2.73
N ALA A 35 -13.63 -0.64 1.84
CA ALA A 35 -14.26 -0.18 0.61
C ALA A 35 -15.55 -0.98 0.35
N PRO A 36 -16.53 -0.42 -0.39
CA PRO A 36 -17.81 -1.07 -0.64
C PRO A 36 -17.69 -2.40 -1.39
N ARG A 37 -16.76 -2.48 -2.34
CA ARG A 37 -16.48 -3.69 -3.13
C ARG A 37 -14.98 -3.77 -3.48
N GLY A 38 -14.59 -4.77 -4.24
CA GLY A 38 -13.22 -5.01 -4.70
C GLY A 38 -12.54 -6.15 -3.95
N PRO A 39 -11.33 -6.57 -4.37
CA PRO A 39 -10.59 -7.65 -3.74
C PRO A 39 -10.29 -7.34 -2.27
N VAL A 40 -10.49 -8.35 -1.40
CA VAL A 40 -10.17 -8.27 0.03
C VAL A 40 -8.78 -8.83 0.26
N ASP A 41 -7.99 -8.15 1.10
CA ASP A 41 -6.63 -8.56 1.49
C ASP A 41 -5.68 -8.82 0.32
N ARG A 42 -5.92 -8.16 -0.81
CA ARG A 42 -5.06 -8.24 -1.99
C ARG A 42 -4.67 -6.83 -2.44
N PRO A 43 -3.38 -6.51 -2.53
CA PRO A 43 -2.94 -5.23 -3.05
C PRO A 43 -3.33 -5.11 -4.53
N VAL A 44 -4.00 -4.01 -4.87
CA VAL A 44 -4.37 -3.67 -6.24
C VAL A 44 -3.71 -2.34 -6.60
N GLN A 45 -2.91 -2.34 -7.65
CA GLN A 45 -2.30 -1.12 -8.16
C GLN A 45 -3.34 -0.32 -8.95
N ILE A 46 -3.48 0.94 -8.58
CA ILE A 46 -4.42 1.89 -9.17
C ILE A 46 -3.62 3.06 -9.75
N ASN A 47 -3.76 3.29 -11.05
CA ASN A 47 -3.03 4.31 -11.80
C ASN A 47 -3.89 5.54 -12.15
N GLY A 48 -5.03 5.72 -11.48
CA GLY A 48 -5.91 6.87 -11.66
C GLY A 48 -7.22 6.71 -10.91
N TYR A 49 -7.87 7.85 -10.61
CA TYR A 49 -9.11 7.86 -9.83
C TYR A 49 -10.27 7.11 -10.52
N ASP A 50 -10.36 7.15 -11.85
CA ASP A 50 -11.40 6.42 -12.59
C ASP A 50 -11.21 4.89 -12.48
N GLN A 51 -9.98 4.41 -12.44
CA GLN A 51 -9.70 3.00 -12.18
C GLN A 51 -10.10 2.62 -10.74
N TYR A 52 -9.80 3.48 -9.75
CA TYR A 52 -10.25 3.27 -8.37
C TYR A 52 -11.77 3.10 -8.29
N ARG A 53 -12.52 4.00 -8.93
CA ARG A 53 -13.99 3.94 -8.96
C ARG A 53 -14.51 2.64 -9.55
N ARG A 54 -13.93 2.17 -10.65
CA ARG A 54 -14.36 0.90 -11.28
C ARG A 54 -14.13 -0.31 -10.39
N VAL A 55 -13.05 -0.33 -9.59
CA VAL A 55 -12.68 -1.49 -8.76
C VAL A 55 -13.37 -1.45 -7.40
N PHE A 56 -13.36 -0.30 -6.71
CA PHE A 56 -13.69 -0.21 -5.29
C PHE A 56 -14.98 0.54 -4.97
N CYS A 57 -15.54 1.32 -5.91
CA CYS A 57 -16.78 2.05 -5.68
C CYS A 57 -17.99 1.30 -6.22
N SER A 58 -19.15 1.55 -5.61
CA SER A 58 -20.46 1.14 -6.10
C SER A 58 -21.39 2.36 -6.17
N PRO A 59 -22.35 2.40 -7.10
CA PRO A 59 -23.33 3.48 -7.17
C PRO A 59 -24.04 3.68 -5.83
N GLY A 60 -24.11 4.93 -5.38
CA GLY A 60 -24.76 5.28 -4.11
C GLY A 60 -23.98 4.94 -2.85
N SER A 61 -22.78 4.35 -2.96
CA SER A 61 -21.90 4.11 -1.83
C SER A 61 -20.84 5.20 -1.71
N HIS A 62 -20.53 5.58 -0.49
CA HIS A 62 -19.43 6.49 -0.16
C HIS A 62 -18.47 5.77 0.77
N SER A 63 -17.17 5.98 0.58
CA SER A 63 -16.16 5.45 1.50
C SER A 63 -15.06 6.47 1.76
N ARG A 64 -14.49 6.40 2.97
CA ARG A 64 -13.33 7.24 3.34
C ARG A 64 -12.14 6.96 2.41
N LEU A 65 -11.97 5.72 2.00
CA LEU A 65 -10.89 5.30 1.10
C LEU A 65 -11.04 5.94 -0.30
N GLU A 66 -12.29 6.16 -0.75
CA GLU A 66 -12.56 6.90 -1.98
C GLU A 66 -12.10 8.36 -1.89
N HIS A 67 -12.36 9.01 -0.75
CA HIS A 67 -11.88 10.37 -0.52
C HIS A 67 -10.35 10.44 -0.55
N LEU A 68 -9.66 9.46 0.06
CA LEU A 68 -8.20 9.40 -0.01
C LEU A 68 -7.69 9.25 -1.44
N ALA A 69 -8.25 8.32 -2.20
CA ALA A 69 -7.85 8.09 -3.58
C ALA A 69 -8.06 9.33 -4.45
N ARG A 70 -9.24 9.97 -4.35
CA ARG A 70 -9.53 11.21 -5.06
C ARG A 70 -8.56 12.34 -4.70
N GLN A 71 -8.28 12.51 -3.42
CA GLN A 71 -7.33 13.51 -2.94
C GLN A 71 -5.92 13.24 -3.45
N PHE A 72 -5.48 11.99 -3.42
CA PHE A 72 -4.14 11.58 -3.84
C PHE A 72 -3.88 11.94 -5.31
N PHE A 73 -4.76 11.49 -6.21
CA PHE A 73 -4.62 11.77 -7.64
C PHE A 73 -4.79 13.26 -7.95
N ALA A 74 -5.68 13.97 -7.27
CA ALA A 74 -5.85 15.43 -7.44
C ALA A 74 -4.63 16.25 -6.98
N ASN A 75 -3.76 15.67 -6.15
CA ASN A 75 -2.57 16.33 -5.61
C ASN A 75 -1.25 15.81 -6.20
N GLY A 76 -1.30 15.07 -7.30
CA GLY A 76 -0.13 14.68 -8.09
C GLY A 76 0.40 13.29 -7.79
N GLY A 77 -0.37 12.43 -7.12
CA GLY A 77 -0.07 11.01 -7.08
C GLY A 77 -0.37 10.36 -8.43
N GLU A 78 0.51 9.51 -8.91
CA GLU A 78 0.38 8.82 -10.20
C GLU A 78 -0.15 7.40 -10.05
N SER A 79 0.34 6.67 -9.04
CA SER A 79 -0.09 5.31 -8.73
C SER A 79 -0.15 5.06 -7.23
N VAL A 80 -1.10 4.24 -6.80
CA VAL A 80 -1.27 3.85 -5.39
C VAL A 80 -1.69 2.39 -5.30
N TRP A 81 -1.15 1.68 -4.32
CA TRP A 81 -1.61 0.35 -3.97
C TRP A 81 -2.76 0.45 -2.98
N VAL A 82 -3.86 -0.18 -3.29
CA VAL A 82 -5.06 -0.18 -2.43
C VAL A 82 -5.27 -1.58 -1.89
N ILE A 83 -5.37 -1.69 -0.56
CA ILE A 83 -5.69 -2.91 0.16
C ILE A 83 -7.03 -2.70 0.84
N ARG A 84 -8.05 -3.40 0.32
CA ARG A 84 -9.35 -3.42 0.97
C ARG A 84 -9.32 -4.40 2.12
N VAL A 85 -9.76 -3.95 3.29
CA VAL A 85 -10.01 -4.78 4.46
C VAL A 85 -11.51 -4.88 4.68
N ALA A 86 -11.98 -6.07 4.99
CA ALA A 86 -13.37 -6.34 5.31
C ALA A 86 -13.45 -7.05 6.66
N ALA A 87 -14.56 -6.87 7.38
CA ALA A 87 -14.80 -7.61 8.61
C ALA A 87 -14.77 -9.12 8.34
N SER A 88 -14.09 -9.87 9.20
CA SER A 88 -13.86 -11.30 9.04
C SER A 88 -15.16 -12.11 8.94
N GLY A 89 -15.10 -13.26 8.25
CA GLY A 89 -16.22 -14.21 8.17
C GLY A 89 -17.34 -13.84 7.20
N ARG A 90 -17.18 -12.81 6.36
CA ARG A 90 -18.21 -12.40 5.39
C ARG A 90 -17.94 -12.98 4.01
N SER A 91 -18.98 -13.42 3.33
CA SER A 91 -18.90 -13.87 1.94
C SER A 91 -20.26 -13.74 1.26
N ASN A 92 -20.23 -13.44 -0.04
CA ASN A 92 -21.40 -13.51 -0.90
C ASN A 92 -21.38 -14.89 -1.58
N LEU A 93 -22.41 -15.71 -1.37
CA LEU A 93 -22.51 -17.07 -1.88
C LEU A 93 -23.67 -17.18 -2.86
N ILE A 94 -23.47 -17.92 -3.94
CA ILE A 94 -24.54 -18.37 -4.85
C ILE A 94 -24.69 -19.85 -4.62
N ASP A 95 -25.89 -20.28 -4.24
CA ASP A 95 -26.23 -21.67 -3.98
C ASP A 95 -27.05 -22.21 -5.17
N MET A 96 -26.44 -23.10 -5.95
CA MET A 96 -27.05 -23.69 -7.15
C MET A 96 -27.44 -25.14 -6.83
N PRO A 97 -28.72 -25.40 -6.58
CA PRO A 97 -29.17 -26.71 -6.14
C PRO A 97 -29.00 -27.79 -7.21
N GLY A 98 -28.73 -29.02 -6.78
CA GLY A 98 -28.59 -30.19 -7.63
C GLY A 98 -29.00 -31.47 -6.91
N PRO A 99 -29.14 -32.59 -7.63
CA PRO A 99 -29.65 -33.86 -7.08
C PRO A 99 -28.69 -34.50 -6.06
N ALA A 100 -27.40 -34.20 -6.11
CA ALA A 100 -26.39 -34.72 -5.15
C ALA A 100 -25.85 -33.63 -4.23
N GLY A 101 -26.57 -32.52 -4.06
CA GLY A 101 -26.16 -31.37 -3.28
C GLY A 101 -26.00 -30.11 -4.16
N SER A 102 -25.74 -28.99 -3.54
CA SER A 102 -25.61 -27.71 -4.22
C SER A 102 -24.20 -27.42 -4.68
N LEU A 103 -24.04 -26.89 -5.88
CA LEU A 103 -22.81 -26.22 -6.30
C LEU A 103 -22.80 -24.81 -5.73
N VAL A 104 -21.91 -24.58 -4.76
CA VAL A 104 -21.76 -23.28 -4.11
C VAL A 104 -20.66 -22.48 -4.79
N LEU A 105 -20.97 -21.28 -5.24
CA LEU A 105 -20.01 -20.31 -5.77
C LEU A 105 -19.82 -19.20 -4.75
N ARG A 106 -18.57 -18.80 -4.51
CA ARG A 106 -18.22 -17.71 -3.61
C ARG A 106 -17.70 -16.52 -4.40
N ALA A 107 -18.25 -15.33 -4.15
CA ALA A 107 -17.72 -14.10 -4.74
C ALA A 107 -16.24 -13.88 -4.36
N ILE A 108 -15.43 -13.50 -5.33
CA ILE A 108 -14.01 -13.13 -5.11
C ILE A 108 -13.92 -11.81 -4.37
N ASN A 109 -14.87 -10.89 -4.62
CA ASN A 109 -14.90 -9.54 -4.07
C ASN A 109 -16.14 -9.38 -3.14
N PRO A 110 -16.18 -10.04 -1.97
CA PRO A 110 -17.38 -10.01 -1.12
C PRO A 110 -17.66 -8.59 -0.62
N GLY A 111 -18.93 -8.25 -0.47
CA GLY A 111 -19.35 -6.95 0.07
C GLY A 111 -20.85 -6.71 -0.05
N PRO A 112 -21.37 -5.69 0.66
CA PRO A 112 -22.80 -5.39 0.64
C PRO A 112 -23.31 -4.89 -0.72
N PHE A 113 -22.40 -4.47 -1.59
CA PHE A 113 -22.69 -3.94 -2.93
C PHE A 113 -22.15 -4.84 -4.05
N GLU A 114 -21.74 -6.07 -3.74
CA GLU A 114 -21.32 -7.03 -4.75
C GLU A 114 -22.52 -7.91 -5.12
N HIS A 115 -23.20 -7.52 -6.19
CA HIS A 115 -24.37 -8.23 -6.71
C HIS A 115 -23.94 -9.15 -7.85
N ILE A 116 -23.69 -10.42 -7.53
CA ILE A 116 -23.39 -11.47 -8.50
C ILE A 116 -24.57 -12.41 -8.60
N ARG A 117 -24.87 -12.86 -9.81
CA ARG A 117 -25.87 -13.89 -10.09
C ARG A 117 -25.32 -14.92 -11.06
N ALA A 118 -25.82 -16.13 -10.97
CA ALA A 118 -25.47 -17.20 -11.90
C ALA A 118 -26.68 -17.91 -12.45
N SER A 119 -26.54 -18.47 -13.66
CA SER A 119 -27.53 -19.33 -14.27
C SER A 119 -26.88 -20.60 -14.79
N VAL A 120 -27.64 -21.68 -14.77
CA VAL A 120 -27.30 -22.99 -15.36
C VAL A 120 -28.31 -23.34 -16.43
N ASP A 121 -27.82 -23.74 -17.59
CA ASP A 121 -28.61 -24.31 -18.67
C ASP A 121 -27.92 -25.55 -19.26
N TYR A 122 -28.65 -26.25 -20.11
CA TYR A 122 -28.21 -27.47 -20.79
C TYR A 122 -28.33 -27.35 -22.30
N ASP A 123 -28.41 -26.14 -22.84
CA ASP A 123 -28.54 -25.88 -24.26
C ASP A 123 -27.32 -26.39 -25.02
N GLY A 124 -27.53 -27.22 -26.06
CA GLY A 124 -26.44 -27.82 -26.83
C GLY A 124 -25.65 -28.93 -26.10
N VAL A 125 -26.08 -29.36 -24.91
CA VAL A 125 -25.53 -30.54 -24.22
C VAL A 125 -26.34 -31.76 -24.64
N SER A 126 -25.67 -32.73 -25.26
CA SER A 126 -26.33 -33.96 -25.75
C SER A 126 -26.61 -34.95 -24.62
N ALA A 127 -27.59 -35.84 -24.80
CA ALA A 127 -27.93 -36.88 -23.81
C ALA A 127 -26.76 -37.82 -23.47
N HIS A 128 -25.77 -37.95 -24.37
CA HIS A 128 -24.54 -38.72 -24.13
C HIS A 128 -23.48 -37.96 -23.31
N GLU A 129 -23.66 -36.66 -23.14
CA GLU A 129 -22.79 -35.78 -22.34
C GLU A 129 -23.36 -35.57 -20.92
N SER A 130 -23.88 -36.67 -20.31
CA SER A 130 -24.45 -36.61 -18.97
C SER A 130 -23.40 -36.14 -17.95
N GLY A 131 -23.69 -35.09 -17.21
CA GLY A 131 -22.76 -34.47 -16.24
C GLY A 131 -22.13 -33.16 -16.69
N TYR A 132 -22.34 -32.75 -17.93
CA TYR A 132 -21.97 -31.40 -18.40
C TYR A 132 -23.18 -30.44 -18.32
N PHE A 133 -22.86 -29.17 -18.08
CA PHE A 133 -23.82 -28.06 -18.05
C PHE A 133 -23.15 -26.77 -18.52
N ASN A 134 -23.94 -25.77 -18.87
CA ASN A 134 -23.45 -24.44 -19.13
C ASN A 134 -23.64 -23.56 -17.88
N LEU A 135 -22.67 -22.70 -17.59
CA LEU A 135 -22.68 -21.79 -16.45
C LEU A 135 -22.45 -20.37 -16.95
N VAL A 136 -23.40 -19.48 -16.64
CA VAL A 136 -23.23 -18.03 -16.87
C VAL A 136 -23.20 -17.32 -15.54
N ILE A 137 -22.20 -16.47 -15.35
CA ILE A 137 -22.01 -15.68 -14.14
C ILE A 137 -22.04 -14.21 -14.55
N GLN A 138 -22.83 -13.41 -13.85
CA GLN A 138 -22.96 -11.98 -14.11
C GLN A 138 -22.78 -11.17 -12.85
N ARG A 139 -22.05 -10.04 -12.96
CA ARG A 139 -22.11 -8.95 -12.01
C ARG A 139 -23.11 -7.94 -12.51
N VAL A 140 -24.07 -7.59 -11.67
CA VAL A 140 -25.08 -6.58 -11.96
C VAL A 140 -24.88 -5.36 -11.07
N ARG A 141 -25.33 -4.19 -11.52
CA ARG A 141 -25.11 -2.92 -10.83
C ARG A 141 -25.76 -2.86 -9.45
N SER A 142 -26.96 -3.38 -9.33
CA SER A 142 -27.69 -3.50 -8.07
C SER A 142 -28.71 -4.63 -8.16
N ALA A 143 -29.27 -5.04 -7.04
CA ALA A 143 -30.31 -6.06 -6.99
C ALA A 143 -31.60 -5.63 -7.74
N SER A 144 -31.87 -4.32 -7.82
CA SER A 144 -33.04 -3.76 -8.51
C SER A 144 -32.79 -3.45 -9.98
N GLU A 145 -31.55 -3.28 -10.40
CA GLU A 145 -31.17 -2.96 -11.78
C GLU A 145 -30.47 -4.15 -12.42
N SER A 146 -31.11 -4.76 -13.43
CA SER A 146 -30.54 -5.88 -14.19
C SER A 146 -29.42 -5.46 -15.15
N LEU A 147 -28.84 -4.26 -15.01
CA LEU A 147 -27.73 -3.82 -15.84
C LEU A 147 -26.49 -4.64 -15.55
N VAL A 148 -26.07 -5.43 -16.55
CA VAL A 148 -24.89 -6.29 -16.46
C VAL A 148 -23.64 -5.43 -16.63
N GLU A 149 -22.76 -5.44 -15.62
CA GLU A 149 -21.45 -4.75 -15.66
C GLU A 149 -20.35 -5.68 -16.18
N GLU A 150 -20.40 -6.96 -15.84
CA GLU A 150 -19.42 -7.98 -16.25
C GLU A 150 -20.12 -9.33 -16.38
N GLN A 151 -19.68 -10.15 -17.35
CA GLN A 151 -20.25 -11.47 -17.60
C GLN A 151 -19.15 -12.45 -17.96
N GLU A 152 -19.25 -13.66 -17.41
CA GLU A 152 -18.45 -14.82 -17.76
C GLU A 152 -19.35 -15.96 -18.21
N ILE A 153 -18.97 -16.64 -19.30
CA ILE A 153 -19.74 -17.74 -19.88
C ILE A 153 -18.83 -18.96 -20.00
N TYR A 154 -19.26 -20.05 -19.38
CA TYR A 154 -18.56 -21.33 -19.39
C TYR A 154 -19.48 -22.39 -19.98
N SER A 155 -19.19 -22.88 -21.20
CA SER A 155 -19.95 -23.91 -21.88
C SER A 155 -19.39 -25.30 -21.54
N LYS A 156 -20.30 -26.30 -21.39
CA LYS A 156 -19.93 -27.70 -21.12
C LYS A 156 -18.99 -27.88 -19.95
N VAL A 157 -19.36 -27.34 -18.80
CA VAL A 157 -18.65 -27.46 -17.53
C VAL A 157 -18.99 -28.80 -16.88
N SER A 158 -18.02 -29.46 -16.25
CA SER A 158 -18.19 -30.73 -15.55
C SER A 158 -17.95 -30.59 -14.04
N VAL A 159 -18.68 -31.34 -13.23
CA VAL A 159 -18.38 -31.48 -11.78
C VAL A 159 -17.35 -32.58 -11.50
N ASN A 160 -17.00 -33.40 -12.48
CA ASN A 160 -16.03 -34.47 -12.33
C ASN A 160 -14.59 -33.90 -12.30
N GLN A 161 -13.86 -34.16 -11.20
CA GLN A 161 -12.47 -33.70 -11.04
C GLN A 161 -11.48 -34.25 -12.06
N GLY A 162 -11.77 -35.41 -12.66
CA GLY A 162 -10.93 -36.02 -13.71
C GLY A 162 -11.13 -35.42 -15.10
N ASP A 163 -12.09 -34.50 -15.26
CA ASP A 163 -12.41 -33.90 -16.54
C ASP A 163 -11.57 -32.63 -16.80
N LEU A 164 -11.16 -32.43 -18.05
CA LEU A 164 -10.48 -31.21 -18.47
C LEU A 164 -11.32 -29.95 -18.29
N ARG A 165 -12.64 -30.11 -18.32
CA ARG A 165 -13.61 -29.01 -18.12
C ARG A 165 -14.17 -28.98 -16.70
N TYR A 166 -13.43 -29.48 -15.74
CA TYR A 166 -13.79 -29.44 -14.33
C TYR A 166 -14.04 -28.00 -13.86
N VAL A 167 -15.18 -27.78 -13.22
CA VAL A 167 -15.62 -26.45 -12.75
C VAL A 167 -14.59 -25.75 -11.88
N GLY A 168 -13.91 -26.48 -11.01
CA GLY A 168 -12.86 -25.93 -10.14
C GLY A 168 -11.66 -25.39 -10.93
N HIS A 169 -11.25 -26.07 -12.02
CA HIS A 169 -10.16 -25.61 -12.88
C HIS A 169 -10.57 -24.40 -13.72
N LEU A 170 -11.77 -24.41 -14.29
CA LEU A 170 -12.27 -23.31 -15.12
C LEU A 170 -12.46 -22.04 -14.29
N LEU A 171 -13.07 -22.15 -13.11
CA LEU A 171 -13.33 -21.01 -12.23
C LEU A 171 -12.10 -20.54 -11.44
N ALA A 172 -10.98 -21.26 -11.46
CA ALA A 172 -9.72 -20.76 -10.95
C ALA A 172 -9.22 -19.50 -11.68
N GLN A 173 -9.66 -19.29 -12.93
CA GLN A 173 -9.36 -18.11 -13.74
C GLN A 173 -10.49 -17.06 -13.73
N SER A 174 -11.60 -17.34 -13.06
CA SER A 174 -12.71 -16.38 -12.93
C SER A 174 -12.26 -15.12 -12.18
N ARG A 175 -12.83 -13.98 -12.56
CA ARG A 175 -12.71 -12.70 -11.84
C ARG A 175 -13.88 -12.43 -10.92
N LEU A 176 -14.96 -13.19 -11.04
CA LEU A 176 -16.21 -12.98 -10.31
C LEU A 176 -16.36 -13.92 -9.13
N VAL A 177 -16.10 -15.22 -9.34
CA VAL A 177 -16.35 -16.25 -8.33
C VAL A 177 -15.20 -17.25 -8.23
N GLN A 178 -15.19 -17.95 -7.12
CA GLN A 178 -14.35 -19.14 -6.90
C GLN A 178 -15.22 -20.28 -6.35
N VAL A 179 -14.81 -21.51 -6.60
CA VAL A 179 -15.45 -22.68 -6.04
C VAL A 179 -14.83 -22.99 -4.68
N PRO A 180 -15.59 -23.06 -3.58
CA PRO A 180 -15.11 -23.63 -2.33
C PRO A 180 -14.73 -25.11 -2.52
N ALA A 181 -13.99 -25.68 -1.58
CA ALA A 181 -13.35 -27.00 -1.70
C ALA A 181 -14.28 -28.20 -2.06
N ASN A 182 -15.58 -28.10 -1.84
CA ASN A 182 -16.53 -29.20 -2.07
C ASN A 182 -17.41 -28.92 -3.29
N VAL A 183 -17.16 -29.65 -4.38
CA VAL A 183 -18.02 -29.70 -5.56
C VAL A 183 -18.91 -30.93 -5.43
N PRO A 184 -20.24 -30.84 -5.69
CA PRO A 184 -21.14 -32.00 -5.63
C PRO A 184 -20.82 -33.00 -6.75
N ASP A 185 -21.16 -34.27 -6.54
CA ASP A 185 -20.93 -35.36 -7.51
C ASP A 185 -21.89 -35.32 -8.73
N ALA A 186 -22.92 -34.49 -8.71
CA ALA A 186 -23.85 -34.33 -9.82
C ALA A 186 -24.01 -32.84 -10.21
N ALA A 187 -24.25 -32.63 -11.50
CA ALA A 187 -24.45 -31.29 -12.06
C ALA A 187 -25.70 -30.61 -11.46
N PRO A 188 -25.66 -29.26 -11.28
CA PRO A 188 -26.78 -28.50 -10.72
C PRO A 188 -28.02 -28.55 -11.61
N THR A 189 -29.22 -28.35 -11.04
CA THR A 189 -30.47 -28.27 -11.81
C THR A 189 -30.48 -27.00 -12.66
N PRO A 190 -31.17 -27.04 -13.85
CA PRO A 190 -31.25 -25.85 -14.69
C PRO A 190 -32.04 -24.73 -14.00
N THR A 191 -31.53 -23.50 -14.13
CA THR A 191 -32.17 -22.28 -13.59
C THR A 191 -33.12 -21.67 -14.61
N ILE A 192 -34.14 -22.44 -15.02
CA ILE A 192 -35.14 -22.01 -16.00
C ILE A 192 -36.47 -21.80 -15.26
N SER A 193 -37.12 -20.67 -15.49
CA SER A 193 -38.47 -20.40 -14.98
C SER A 193 -39.50 -20.41 -16.11
N GLY A 194 -40.63 -21.10 -15.91
CA GLY A 194 -41.79 -21.15 -16.80
C GLY A 194 -41.94 -22.46 -17.57
N ASP A 195 -43.19 -22.97 -17.62
CA ASP A 195 -43.50 -24.24 -18.23
C ASP A 195 -43.69 -24.15 -19.76
N ALA A 196 -44.11 -23.01 -20.30
CA ALA A 196 -44.47 -22.84 -21.71
C ALA A 196 -43.40 -22.09 -22.53
N ILE A 197 -42.67 -21.18 -21.95
CA ILE A 197 -41.53 -20.48 -22.55
C ILE A 197 -40.38 -20.59 -21.56
N LYS A 198 -39.32 -21.29 -21.96
CA LYS A 198 -38.09 -21.40 -21.15
C LYS A 198 -37.41 -20.04 -21.05
N VAL A 199 -37.63 -19.33 -19.97
CA VAL A 199 -36.96 -18.07 -19.67
C VAL A 199 -35.76 -18.38 -18.77
N VAL A 200 -34.58 -17.96 -19.19
CA VAL A 200 -33.36 -18.06 -18.34
C VAL A 200 -33.60 -17.29 -17.06
N SER A 201 -33.52 -17.98 -15.96
CA SER A 201 -33.59 -17.40 -14.62
C SER A 201 -32.16 -17.36 -14.01
N TYR A 202 -31.94 -16.44 -13.13
CA TYR A 202 -30.66 -16.31 -12.40
C TYR A 202 -30.88 -16.54 -10.91
N VAL A 203 -29.90 -17.19 -10.27
CA VAL A 203 -29.83 -17.29 -8.82
C VAL A 203 -28.93 -16.14 -8.35
N ASP A 204 -29.51 -15.24 -7.57
CA ASP A 204 -28.76 -14.13 -6.98
C ASP A 204 -27.92 -14.58 -5.79
N CYS A 205 -26.79 -13.91 -5.56
CA CYS A 205 -25.96 -14.20 -4.40
C CYS A 205 -26.67 -13.80 -3.09
N GLN A 206 -26.50 -14.64 -2.10
CA GLN A 206 -26.88 -14.34 -0.72
C GLN A 206 -25.80 -13.44 -0.12
N ILE A 207 -26.19 -12.24 0.31
CA ILE A 207 -25.30 -11.26 0.91
C ILE A 207 -25.39 -11.42 2.43
N ASP A 208 -24.47 -12.17 3.03
CA ASP A 208 -24.33 -12.27 4.48
C ASP A 208 -23.45 -11.13 5.01
N TRP A 209 -24.01 -9.93 4.96
CA TRP A 209 -23.32 -8.71 5.39
C TRP A 209 -24.23 -7.91 6.33
N PRO A 210 -24.08 -8.02 7.65
CA PRO A 210 -24.90 -7.25 8.57
C PRO A 210 -24.74 -5.75 8.34
N LEU A 211 -25.85 -5.03 8.40
CA LEU A 211 -25.85 -3.57 8.36
C LEU A 211 -24.92 -3.02 9.44
N GLY A 212 -24.00 -2.12 9.03
CA GLY A 212 -23.02 -1.53 9.95
C GLY A 212 -21.82 -2.41 10.29
N SER A 213 -21.62 -3.54 9.61
CA SER A 213 -20.40 -4.33 9.76
C SER A 213 -19.21 -3.55 9.21
N VAL A 214 -18.32 -3.12 10.10
CA VAL A 214 -17.08 -2.41 9.78
C VAL A 214 -15.89 -3.19 10.33
N PRO A 215 -14.75 -3.22 9.61
CA PRO A 215 -13.55 -3.86 10.11
C PRO A 215 -13.06 -3.18 11.39
N ASP A 216 -12.62 -3.98 12.34
CA ASP A 216 -12.00 -3.54 13.58
C ASP A 216 -10.47 -3.45 13.46
N ASP A 217 -9.79 -3.15 14.57
CA ASP A 217 -8.33 -3.07 14.61
C ASP A 217 -7.67 -4.40 14.25
N TYR A 218 -8.25 -5.53 14.64
CA TYR A 218 -7.69 -6.85 14.35
C TYR A 218 -7.84 -7.22 12.88
N ASP A 219 -8.95 -6.82 12.25
CA ASP A 219 -9.13 -6.97 10.80
C ASP A 219 -8.11 -6.09 10.03
N LEU A 220 -7.88 -4.85 10.49
CA LEU A 220 -6.90 -3.94 9.89
C LEU A 220 -5.47 -4.46 10.00
N VAL A 221 -5.10 -5.03 11.15
CA VAL A 221 -3.78 -5.65 11.36
C VAL A 221 -3.67 -6.95 10.58
N GLY A 222 -4.70 -7.79 10.63
CA GLY A 222 -4.73 -9.08 9.95
C GLY A 222 -3.73 -10.10 10.49
N SER A 223 -3.31 -11.02 9.64
CA SER A 223 -2.42 -12.12 9.98
C SER A 223 -1.24 -12.24 9.02
N ALA A 224 -0.03 -12.28 9.54
CA ALA A 224 1.19 -12.48 8.74
C ALA A 224 1.19 -13.85 8.04
N ALA A 225 0.72 -14.90 8.72
CA ALA A 225 0.67 -16.25 8.16
C ALA A 225 -0.33 -16.39 7.01
N LYS A 226 -1.41 -15.60 7.03
CA LYS A 226 -2.45 -15.59 5.98
C LYS A 226 -2.24 -14.50 4.94
N GLY A 227 -1.35 -13.54 5.17
CA GLY A 227 -1.15 -12.38 4.31
C GLY A 227 -2.37 -11.47 4.25
N THR A 228 -3.09 -11.28 5.38
CA THR A 228 -4.31 -10.46 5.44
C THR A 228 -4.06 -9.14 6.14
N GLY A 229 -4.95 -8.15 5.94
CA GLY A 229 -4.85 -6.83 6.55
C GLY A 229 -3.56 -6.12 6.17
N LEU A 230 -2.87 -5.56 7.17
CA LEU A 230 -1.58 -4.90 7.01
C LEU A 230 -0.52 -5.80 6.35
N PHE A 231 -0.54 -7.10 6.66
CA PHE A 231 0.42 -8.05 6.12
C PHE A 231 0.17 -8.45 4.66
N ALA A 232 -0.95 -8.07 4.06
CA ALA A 232 -1.14 -8.18 2.62
C ALA A 232 -0.08 -7.37 1.84
N LEU A 233 0.44 -6.28 2.44
CA LEU A 233 1.53 -5.47 1.88
C LEU A 233 2.87 -6.21 1.78
N ASN A 234 3.03 -7.39 2.39
CA ASN A 234 4.26 -8.19 2.28
C ASN A 234 4.53 -8.67 0.84
N SER A 235 3.50 -8.74 0.01
CA SER A 235 3.64 -9.03 -1.42
C SER A 235 4.26 -7.88 -2.23
N LEU A 236 4.33 -6.67 -1.68
CA LEU A 236 5.00 -5.53 -2.29
C LEU A 236 6.47 -5.51 -1.87
N HIS A 237 7.36 -5.44 -2.85
CA HIS A 237 8.79 -5.34 -2.56
C HIS A 237 9.17 -4.01 -1.90
N ASP A 238 8.57 -2.93 -2.37
CA ASP A 238 8.82 -1.57 -1.90
C ASP A 238 7.55 -0.98 -1.25
N LEU A 239 7.76 -0.14 -0.24
CA LEU A 239 6.73 0.68 0.37
C LEU A 239 7.42 1.93 0.92
N ASP A 240 6.95 3.11 0.53
CA ASP A 240 7.49 4.39 1.02
C ASP A 240 6.51 5.12 1.93
N VAL A 241 5.21 5.05 1.62
CA VAL A 241 4.16 5.74 2.40
C VAL A 241 2.97 4.82 2.61
N LEU A 242 2.52 4.70 3.86
CA LEU A 242 1.31 4.00 4.25
C LEU A 242 0.29 4.99 4.82
N CYS A 243 -0.94 4.92 4.32
CA CYS A 243 -2.11 5.56 4.92
C CYS A 243 -3.11 4.47 5.30
N MET A 244 -3.50 4.41 6.56
CA MET A 244 -4.45 3.43 7.07
C MET A 244 -5.70 4.14 7.60
N LEU A 245 -6.87 3.62 7.26
CA LEU A 245 -8.17 4.17 7.66
C LEU A 245 -8.92 3.23 8.58
N SER A 246 -9.63 3.82 9.55
CA SER A 246 -10.55 3.05 10.40
C SER A 246 -11.76 2.55 9.60
N GLY A 247 -12.42 1.54 10.13
CA GLY A 247 -13.62 0.96 9.55
C GLY A 247 -14.83 1.90 9.54
N ALA A 248 -14.96 2.78 10.52
CA ALA A 248 -16.09 3.69 10.70
C ALA A 248 -15.70 5.15 10.50
N GLU A 249 -16.66 5.98 10.06
CA GLU A 249 -16.44 7.40 9.79
C GLU A 249 -16.21 8.23 11.05
N ASP A 250 -16.88 7.86 12.13
CA ASP A 250 -16.88 8.54 13.44
C ASP A 250 -15.84 7.98 14.42
N ARG A 251 -15.04 7.03 13.99
CA ARG A 251 -14.08 6.31 14.84
C ARG A 251 -12.67 6.47 14.32
N ASP A 252 -11.75 6.69 15.25
CA ASP A 252 -10.31 6.65 14.99
C ASP A 252 -9.83 5.18 14.80
N ILE A 253 -8.65 5.04 14.22
CA ILE A 253 -7.94 3.77 14.28
C ILE A 253 -7.54 3.55 15.74
N GLY A 254 -7.79 2.36 16.26
CA GLY A 254 -7.44 2.03 17.63
C GLY A 254 -5.93 1.85 17.83
N PRO A 255 -5.50 1.84 19.11
CA PRO A 255 -4.07 1.83 19.45
C PRO A 255 -3.34 0.56 18.98
N VAL A 256 -4.04 -0.58 18.87
CA VAL A 256 -3.46 -1.83 18.41
C VAL A 256 -3.05 -1.73 16.95
N ALA A 257 -3.93 -1.25 16.09
CA ALA A 257 -3.65 -1.10 14.67
C ALA A 257 -2.63 0.01 14.41
N GLN A 258 -2.67 1.12 15.17
CA GLN A 258 -1.67 2.19 15.09
C GLN A 258 -0.26 1.69 15.41
N LEU A 259 -0.07 0.97 16.53
CA LEU A 259 1.24 0.44 16.92
C LEU A 259 1.73 -0.65 15.97
N ALA A 260 0.83 -1.48 15.43
CA ALA A 260 1.18 -2.47 14.42
C ALA A 260 1.67 -1.81 13.13
N ALA A 261 0.97 -0.78 12.66
CA ALA A 261 1.36 -0.01 11.48
C ALA A 261 2.68 0.74 11.67
N GLU A 262 2.92 1.34 12.86
CA GLU A 262 4.20 1.98 13.19
C GLU A 262 5.36 0.98 13.13
N ARG A 263 5.22 -0.18 13.77
CA ARG A 263 6.24 -1.24 13.74
C ARG A 263 6.48 -1.76 12.33
N TYR A 264 5.41 -1.97 11.58
CA TYR A 264 5.48 -2.41 10.19
C TYR A 264 6.22 -1.40 9.31
N CYS A 265 5.88 -0.12 9.41
CA CYS A 265 6.56 0.94 8.66
C CYS A 265 8.03 1.09 9.08
N ASN A 266 8.36 0.95 10.37
CA ASN A 266 9.74 0.97 10.84
C ASN A 266 10.55 -0.20 10.23
N ALA A 267 10.02 -1.41 10.22
CA ALA A 267 10.68 -2.58 9.63
C ALA A 267 10.83 -2.46 8.11
N ARG A 268 9.86 -1.83 7.44
CA ARG A 268 9.87 -1.63 5.98
C ARG A 268 10.58 -0.37 5.52
N GLN A 269 11.11 0.44 6.44
CA GLN A 269 11.70 1.76 6.15
C GLN A 269 10.73 2.69 5.41
N ALA A 270 9.47 2.66 5.79
CA ALA A 270 8.37 3.43 5.21
C ALA A 270 7.86 4.51 6.17
N MET A 271 7.20 5.54 5.64
CA MET A 271 6.50 6.55 6.41
C MET A 271 5.05 6.15 6.64
N LEU A 272 4.56 6.31 7.87
CA LEU A 272 3.14 6.18 8.23
C LEU A 272 2.51 7.58 8.35
N VAL A 273 1.43 7.81 7.63
CA VAL A 273 0.60 9.01 7.81
C VAL A 273 -0.58 8.65 8.71
N VAL A 274 -0.74 9.37 9.81
CA VAL A 274 -1.79 9.14 10.80
C VAL A 274 -2.70 10.36 10.87
N ASP A 275 -4.02 10.13 10.83
CA ASP A 275 -5.00 11.18 11.10
C ASP A 275 -4.97 11.60 12.57
N PRO A 276 -5.19 12.89 12.89
CA PRO A 276 -5.51 13.31 14.24
C PRO A 276 -6.89 12.75 14.64
N SER A 277 -7.10 12.55 15.94
CA SER A 277 -8.39 12.06 16.44
C SER A 277 -9.54 12.97 16.01
N VAL A 278 -10.66 12.38 15.60
CA VAL A 278 -11.90 13.10 15.29
C VAL A 278 -12.49 13.79 16.52
N ALA A 279 -12.12 13.36 17.73
CA ALA A 279 -12.55 13.95 19.00
C ALA A 279 -11.84 15.27 19.33
N TRP A 280 -10.64 15.52 18.78
CA TRP A 280 -9.86 16.70 19.12
C TRP A 280 -10.40 17.96 18.44
N LYS A 281 -10.99 18.86 19.23
CA LYS A 281 -11.61 20.10 18.75
C LYS A 281 -10.77 21.35 19.06
N THR A 282 -9.77 21.23 19.95
CA THR A 282 -8.90 22.32 20.37
C THR A 282 -7.44 21.92 20.33
N VAL A 283 -6.54 22.89 20.18
CA VAL A 283 -5.09 22.65 20.21
C VAL A 283 -4.62 22.02 21.52
N ALA A 284 -5.27 22.40 22.65
CA ALA A 284 -4.97 21.80 23.95
C ALA A 284 -5.30 20.31 24.01
N GLU A 285 -6.44 19.91 23.46
CA GLU A 285 -6.82 18.48 23.36
C GLU A 285 -5.88 17.70 22.46
N VAL A 286 -5.44 18.30 21.35
CA VAL A 286 -4.44 17.69 20.44
C VAL A 286 -3.14 17.40 21.18
N ILE A 287 -2.60 18.38 21.92
CA ILE A 287 -1.35 18.23 22.66
C ILE A 287 -1.50 17.18 23.77
N ALA A 288 -2.59 17.21 24.51
CA ALA A 288 -2.86 16.23 25.57
C ALA A 288 -3.04 14.82 24.99
N GLY A 289 -3.83 14.69 23.92
CA GLY A 289 -4.10 13.40 23.25
C GLY A 289 -2.86 12.81 22.58
N GLN A 290 -2.01 13.64 21.99
CA GLN A 290 -0.74 13.19 21.40
C GLN A 290 0.15 12.46 22.42
N GLY A 291 0.23 12.95 23.65
CA GLY A 291 0.97 12.30 24.72
C GLY A 291 0.42 10.92 25.10
N GLN A 292 -0.86 10.66 24.85
CA GLN A 292 -1.53 9.39 25.12
C GLN A 292 -1.35 8.34 24.00
N LEU A 293 -1.19 8.77 22.74
CA LEU A 293 -1.06 7.87 21.58
C LEU A 293 0.19 6.99 21.61
N ARG A 294 1.21 7.36 22.38
CA ARG A 294 2.50 6.63 22.49
C ARG A 294 3.21 6.37 21.15
N LEU A 295 2.77 6.99 20.06
CA LEU A 295 3.47 6.97 18.79
C LEU A 295 4.67 7.91 18.87
N THR A 296 5.87 7.37 18.78
CA THR A 296 7.11 8.15 18.97
C THR A 296 8.15 7.88 17.90
N SER A 297 7.74 7.22 16.82
CA SER A 297 8.64 6.87 15.73
C SER A 297 8.91 8.06 14.81
N PRO A 298 10.15 8.23 14.33
CA PRO A 298 10.47 9.18 13.28
C PRO A 298 9.83 8.84 11.94
N ASN A 299 9.30 7.62 11.78
CA ASN A 299 8.60 7.18 10.58
C ASN A 299 7.11 7.52 10.61
N VAL A 300 6.64 8.26 11.61
CA VAL A 300 5.24 8.67 11.71
C VAL A 300 5.12 10.17 11.55
N MET A 301 4.12 10.60 10.78
CA MET A 301 3.73 11.99 10.63
C MET A 301 2.22 12.15 10.76
N THR A 302 1.81 13.27 11.33
CA THR A 302 0.40 13.66 11.45
C THR A 302 0.23 15.14 11.10
N TYR A 303 -0.95 15.49 10.59
CA TYR A 303 -1.32 16.85 10.22
C TYR A 303 -2.68 17.20 10.81
N TYR A 304 -2.74 18.31 11.53
CA TYR A 304 -3.95 18.84 12.15
C TYR A 304 -4.32 20.20 11.54
N PRO A 305 -5.59 20.49 11.37
CA PRO A 305 -6.78 19.69 11.66
C PRO A 305 -7.15 18.74 10.49
N LEU A 306 -8.20 17.93 10.68
CA LEU A 306 -8.90 17.26 9.58
C LEU A 306 -9.48 18.31 8.61
N LEU A 307 -9.88 17.87 7.43
CA LEU A 307 -10.46 18.71 6.39
C LEU A 307 -11.99 18.66 6.41
N ARG A 308 -12.64 19.80 6.14
CA ARG A 308 -14.07 19.89 5.88
C ARG A 308 -14.31 20.13 4.39
N THR A 309 -15.24 19.39 3.83
CA THR A 309 -15.69 19.51 2.44
C THR A 309 -17.21 19.31 2.36
N ARG A 310 -17.77 19.35 1.15
CA ARG A 310 -19.17 19.02 0.90
C ARG A 310 -19.25 17.67 0.18
N ALA A 311 -20.13 16.81 0.67
CA ALA A 311 -20.52 15.59 -0.04
C ALA A 311 -21.30 15.94 -1.32
N GLU A 312 -21.52 14.97 -2.20
CA GLU A 312 -22.35 15.14 -3.40
C GLU A 312 -23.79 15.57 -3.07
N SER A 313 -24.29 15.14 -1.91
CA SER A 313 -25.57 15.60 -1.34
C SER A 313 -25.61 17.09 -0.91
N GLY A 314 -24.46 17.78 -0.94
CA GLY A 314 -24.31 19.15 -0.46
C GLY A 314 -24.06 19.27 1.05
N GLN A 315 -24.19 18.19 1.81
CA GLN A 315 -23.93 18.14 3.25
C GLN A 315 -22.44 18.39 3.56
N ALA A 316 -22.15 19.15 4.61
CA ALA A 316 -20.79 19.33 5.10
C ALA A 316 -20.31 18.06 5.81
N ILE A 317 -19.17 17.55 5.40
CA ILE A 317 -18.52 16.37 5.98
C ILE A 317 -17.08 16.68 6.37
N VAL A 318 -16.59 15.96 7.38
CA VAL A 318 -15.18 16.00 7.80
C VAL A 318 -14.49 14.78 7.23
N VAL A 319 -13.36 14.99 6.58
CA VAL A 319 -12.60 13.96 5.89
C VAL A 319 -11.13 13.99 6.30
N SER A 320 -10.46 12.87 6.15
CA SER A 320 -9.01 12.75 6.28
C SER A 320 -8.28 13.64 5.27
N ALA A 321 -7.09 14.10 5.64
CA ALA A 321 -6.17 14.80 4.74
C ALA A 321 -5.08 13.86 4.17
N MET A 322 -4.98 12.63 4.65
CA MET A 322 -3.86 11.72 4.35
C MET A 322 -3.64 11.52 2.86
N GLY A 323 -4.71 11.37 2.07
CA GLY A 323 -4.60 11.20 0.61
C GLY A 323 -4.00 12.42 -0.08
N ALA A 324 -4.44 13.63 0.30
CA ALA A 324 -3.90 14.87 -0.26
C ALA A 324 -2.43 15.08 0.14
N ILE A 325 -2.11 14.78 1.40
CA ILE A 325 -0.73 14.85 1.93
C ILE A 325 0.17 13.87 1.18
N ALA A 326 -0.24 12.61 1.08
CA ALA A 326 0.54 11.59 0.35
C ALA A 326 0.78 11.98 -1.12
N GLY A 327 -0.27 12.45 -1.83
CA GLY A 327 -0.14 12.91 -3.21
C GLY A 327 0.80 14.11 -3.35
N ALA A 328 0.68 15.11 -2.48
CA ALA A 328 1.54 16.28 -2.49
C ALA A 328 3.01 15.94 -2.16
N LEU A 329 3.23 14.96 -1.26
CA LEU A 329 4.58 14.47 -0.93
C LEU A 329 5.22 13.72 -2.10
N VAL A 330 4.46 12.89 -2.83
CA VAL A 330 4.93 12.22 -4.05
C VAL A 330 5.30 13.26 -5.10
N ALA A 331 4.39 14.17 -5.43
CA ALA A 331 4.64 15.24 -6.42
C ALA A 331 5.83 16.15 -6.04
N SER A 332 6.04 16.39 -4.73
CA SER A 332 7.20 17.18 -4.27
C SER A 332 8.51 16.43 -4.43
N GLN A 333 8.50 15.10 -4.31
CA GLN A 333 9.69 14.27 -4.50
C GLN A 333 10.14 14.24 -5.96
N GLU A 334 9.19 14.20 -6.90
CA GLU A 334 9.48 14.27 -8.34
C GLU A 334 10.00 15.63 -8.78
N LYS A 335 9.52 16.71 -8.17
CA LYS A 335 9.96 18.09 -8.46
C LYS A 335 11.29 18.48 -7.81
N ARG A 336 11.83 17.67 -6.91
CA ARG A 336 13.09 17.95 -6.17
C ARG A 336 14.35 18.03 -7.03
N ASN A 337 14.24 17.80 -8.33
CA ASN A 337 15.34 18.02 -9.27
C ASN A 337 15.81 19.51 -9.34
N SER A 338 15.20 20.43 -8.58
CA SER A 338 15.50 21.87 -8.70
C SER A 338 15.44 22.70 -7.40
N VAL A 339 15.03 22.16 -6.25
CA VAL A 339 14.84 23.00 -5.04
C VAL A 339 15.43 22.34 -3.79
N ALA A 340 16.29 23.08 -3.08
CA ALA A 340 16.94 22.68 -1.85
C ALA A 340 15.97 22.13 -0.78
N LEU A 341 16.45 21.16 0.02
CA LEU A 341 15.77 20.46 1.11
C LEU A 341 15.04 21.35 2.14
N HIS A 342 15.27 22.66 2.12
CA HIS A 342 14.90 23.57 3.20
C HIS A 342 13.55 24.26 3.06
N ASP A 343 12.86 24.17 1.93
CA ASP A 343 11.59 24.89 1.73
C ASP A 343 10.36 24.01 1.89
N SER A 344 10.15 23.48 3.11
CA SER A 344 8.92 22.78 3.51
C SER A 344 7.65 23.67 3.44
N ASN A 345 7.85 24.98 3.35
CA ASN A 345 6.78 25.97 3.28
C ASN A 345 6.07 26.08 1.91
N ALA A 346 6.61 25.43 0.88
CA ALA A 346 6.08 25.53 -0.48
C ALA A 346 5.04 24.44 -0.85
N VAL A 347 4.88 23.39 -0.04
CA VAL A 347 3.97 22.29 -0.38
C VAL A 347 2.52 22.66 -0.05
N THR A 348 1.68 22.66 -1.09
CA THR A 348 0.25 22.93 -0.95
C THR A 348 -0.57 21.76 -1.47
N ILE A 349 -1.71 21.52 -0.82
CA ILE A 349 -2.73 20.60 -1.29
C ILE A 349 -3.84 21.37 -1.99
N ARG A 350 -4.35 20.81 -3.08
CA ARG A 350 -5.40 21.39 -3.92
C ARG A 350 -6.76 20.76 -3.61
N GLY A 351 -7.81 21.52 -3.78
CA GLY A 351 -9.17 21.03 -3.64
C GLY A 351 -10.08 22.02 -2.91
N ARG A 352 -11.38 21.75 -2.93
CA ARG A 352 -12.40 22.54 -2.23
C ARG A 352 -12.48 22.14 -0.75
N TYR A 353 -11.33 22.23 -0.07
CA TYR A 353 -11.21 21.88 1.34
C TYR A 353 -11.08 23.14 2.20
N ARG A 354 -11.55 23.03 3.44
CA ARG A 354 -11.34 23.96 4.51
C ARG A 354 -10.80 23.20 5.72
N PRO A 355 -10.03 23.81 6.60
CA PRO A 355 -9.73 23.17 7.87
C PRO A 355 -11.04 22.94 8.63
N ALA A 356 -11.17 21.79 9.29
CA ALA A 356 -12.33 21.52 10.15
C ALA A 356 -12.36 22.47 11.34
N ILE A 357 -11.19 22.94 11.77
CA ILE A 357 -10.96 23.86 12.87
C ILE A 357 -9.92 24.89 12.42
N ASP A 358 -10.22 26.18 12.60
CA ASP A 358 -9.27 27.22 12.29
C ASP A 358 -8.20 27.32 13.39
N ILE A 359 -6.94 27.41 12.97
CA ILE A 359 -5.76 27.56 13.86
C ILE A 359 -4.93 28.77 13.44
N SER A 360 -4.32 29.45 14.43
CA SER A 360 -3.41 30.56 14.18
C SER A 360 -1.99 30.08 13.84
N GLY A 361 -1.14 30.98 13.33
CA GLY A 361 0.27 30.70 13.10
C GLY A 361 1.01 30.31 14.37
N ASP A 362 0.72 30.95 15.50
CA ASP A 362 1.32 30.64 16.80
C ASP A 362 0.91 29.25 17.29
N GLN A 363 -0.35 28.89 17.08
CA GLN A 363 -0.85 27.54 17.39
C GLN A 363 -0.20 26.48 16.51
N SER A 364 0.01 26.77 15.23
CA SER A 364 0.76 25.90 14.31
C SER A 364 2.21 25.70 14.78
N ALA A 365 2.89 26.78 15.17
CA ALA A 365 4.25 26.71 15.71
C ALA A 365 4.31 25.93 17.03
N LEU A 366 3.30 26.08 17.88
CA LEU A 366 3.16 25.30 19.12
C LEU A 366 3.01 23.81 18.83
N LEU A 367 2.10 23.43 17.92
CA LEU A 367 1.87 22.04 17.52
C LEU A 367 3.14 21.37 16.99
N ALA A 368 3.94 22.10 16.20
CA ALA A 368 5.22 21.59 15.67
C ALA A 368 6.22 21.20 16.77
N ARG A 369 6.21 21.85 17.94
CA ARG A 369 7.04 21.46 19.09
C ARG A 369 6.66 20.07 19.63
N PHE A 370 5.41 19.67 19.45
CA PHE A 370 4.89 18.37 19.86
C PHE A 370 4.88 17.31 18.72
N GLY A 371 5.56 17.59 17.60
CA GLY A 371 5.65 16.66 16.48
C GLY A 371 4.43 16.61 15.58
N ILE A 372 3.57 17.64 15.61
CA ILE A 372 2.32 17.73 14.86
C ILE A 372 2.46 18.82 13.81
N ASN A 373 2.30 18.47 12.55
CA ASN A 373 2.25 19.40 11.44
C ASN A 373 0.83 20.00 11.32
N SER A 374 0.71 21.09 10.56
CA SER A 374 -0.55 21.82 10.47
C SER A 374 -1.00 22.01 9.02
N LEU A 375 -2.33 22.09 8.85
CA LEU A 375 -3.00 22.44 7.60
C LEU A 375 -3.61 23.81 7.72
N MET A 376 -3.13 24.79 6.96
CA MET A 376 -3.61 26.16 7.00
C MET A 376 -4.09 26.62 5.63
N PRO A 377 -5.12 27.49 5.56
CA PRO A 377 -5.56 28.06 4.30
C PRO A 377 -4.43 28.85 3.62
N ALA A 378 -4.19 28.61 2.33
CA ALA A 378 -3.31 29.41 1.51
C ALA A 378 -4.11 30.29 0.53
N THR A 379 -5.09 29.69 -0.15
CA THR A 379 -6.05 30.37 -1.03
C THR A 379 -7.44 29.74 -0.87
N ARG A 380 -8.41 30.19 -1.68
CA ARG A 380 -9.75 29.59 -1.70
C ARG A 380 -9.75 28.08 -2.08
N LEU A 381 -8.77 27.64 -2.86
CA LEU A 381 -8.69 26.29 -3.42
C LEU A 381 -7.41 25.53 -2.99
N GLN A 382 -6.61 26.10 -2.13
CA GLN A 382 -5.35 25.52 -1.69
C GLN A 382 -5.18 25.65 -0.18
N MET A 383 -4.66 24.60 0.42
CA MET A 383 -4.21 24.56 1.81
C MET A 383 -2.69 24.39 1.82
N LYS A 384 -2.01 25.06 2.71
CA LYS A 384 -0.58 24.97 2.94
C LYS A 384 -0.29 23.88 3.97
N LEU A 385 0.68 23.02 3.70
CA LEU A 385 1.29 22.13 4.68
C LEU A 385 2.29 22.94 5.49
N CYS A 386 2.02 23.14 6.76
CA CYS A 386 2.87 23.88 7.71
C CYS A 386 3.51 22.91 8.70
N GLY A 387 4.77 23.19 9.06
CA GLY A 387 5.57 22.29 9.87
C GLY A 387 6.43 21.36 9.00
N ASN A 388 7.46 20.83 9.61
CA ASN A 388 8.39 19.87 9.02
C ASN A 388 8.87 18.92 10.10
N VAL A 389 7.91 18.28 10.79
CA VAL A 389 8.21 17.48 11.96
C VAL A 389 7.66 16.06 11.84
N THR A 390 8.43 15.12 12.36
CA THR A 390 7.99 13.75 12.63
C THR A 390 7.50 13.63 14.07
N MET A 391 6.93 12.48 14.42
CA MET A 391 6.54 12.18 15.80
C MET A 391 7.70 11.70 16.68
N ALA A 392 8.95 11.84 16.22
CA ALA A 392 10.14 11.50 17.01
C ALA A 392 10.19 12.27 18.32
N ARG A 393 10.51 11.58 19.42
CA ARG A 393 10.73 12.21 20.74
C ARG A 393 11.97 13.09 20.72
N THR A 394 11.91 14.18 21.45
CA THR A 394 13.07 15.04 21.66
C THR A 394 14.06 14.33 22.60
N GLY A 395 15.28 14.14 22.15
CA GLY A 395 16.35 13.47 22.91
C GLY A 395 16.54 11.99 22.52
N GLY A 396 17.77 11.52 22.64
CA GLY A 396 18.18 10.16 22.23
C GLY A 396 18.47 10.02 20.72
N VAL A 397 18.70 8.78 20.28
CA VAL A 397 19.10 8.43 18.90
C VAL A 397 18.09 8.90 17.85
N THR A 398 16.82 9.04 18.22
CA THR A 398 15.74 9.44 17.30
C THR A 398 15.52 10.95 17.21
N GLY A 399 16.14 11.74 18.08
CA GLY A 399 15.96 13.21 18.13
C GLY A 399 16.45 13.94 16.86
N GLU A 400 17.44 13.38 16.19
CA GLU A 400 17.97 13.89 14.91
C GLU A 400 16.96 13.78 13.75
N TRP A 401 16.06 12.79 13.80
CA TRP A 401 15.02 12.55 12.80
C TRP A 401 13.75 13.36 13.02
N LYS A 402 13.83 14.42 13.80
CA LYS A 402 12.68 15.30 14.05
C LYS A 402 12.22 16.02 12.77
N ALA A 403 13.14 16.36 11.88
CA ALA A 403 12.81 16.98 10.60
C ALA A 403 12.27 15.93 9.62
N LEU A 404 11.02 16.11 9.19
CA LEU A 404 10.34 15.20 8.26
C LEU A 404 11.06 15.08 6.91
N THR A 405 11.59 16.20 6.40
CA THR A 405 12.37 16.22 5.15
C THR A 405 13.62 15.37 5.25
N HIS A 406 14.38 15.47 6.33
CA HIS A 406 15.59 14.68 6.53
C HIS A 406 15.25 13.20 6.70
N ARG A 407 14.19 12.87 7.47
CA ARG A 407 13.78 11.46 7.63
C ARG A 407 13.38 10.85 6.29
N ARG A 408 12.56 11.53 5.50
CA ARG A 408 12.16 11.05 4.17
C ARG A 408 13.35 10.88 3.23
N GLU A 409 14.30 11.80 3.27
CA GLU A 409 15.52 11.69 2.47
C GLU A 409 16.37 10.49 2.89
N GLY A 410 16.58 10.31 4.19
CA GLY A 410 17.29 9.15 4.74
C GLY A 410 16.63 7.82 4.33
N LEU A 411 15.30 7.72 4.46
CA LEU A 411 14.56 6.52 4.04
C LEU A 411 14.66 6.26 2.53
N PHE A 412 14.60 7.30 1.71
CA PHE A 412 14.81 7.19 0.28
C PHE A 412 16.19 6.63 -0.07
N ILE A 413 17.25 7.21 0.53
CA ILE A 413 18.64 6.78 0.29
C ILE A 413 18.84 5.33 0.72
N VAL A 414 18.44 5.01 1.94
CA VAL A 414 18.54 3.66 2.50
C VAL A 414 17.77 2.63 1.67
N GLY A 415 16.54 2.96 1.27
CA GLY A 415 15.72 2.11 0.41
C GLY A 415 16.33 1.91 -0.98
N SER A 416 16.95 2.94 -1.56
CA SER A 416 17.63 2.86 -2.86
C SER A 416 18.88 1.98 -2.79
N ILE A 417 19.71 2.14 -1.75
CA ILE A 417 20.89 1.29 -1.52
C ILE A 417 20.45 -0.17 -1.32
N ARG A 418 19.48 -0.43 -0.45
CA ARG A 418 18.96 -1.78 -0.21
C ARG A 418 18.55 -2.49 -1.50
N LYS A 419 17.79 -1.81 -2.34
CA LYS A 419 17.26 -2.37 -3.59
C LYS A 419 18.36 -2.62 -4.62
N SER A 420 19.24 -1.66 -4.82
CA SER A 420 20.25 -1.75 -5.88
C SER A 420 21.45 -2.64 -5.52
N THR A 421 21.58 -3.04 -4.26
CA THR A 421 22.61 -4.00 -3.82
C THR A 421 22.09 -5.45 -3.74
N THR A 422 20.88 -5.76 -4.28
CA THR A 422 20.29 -7.11 -4.23
C THR A 422 21.17 -8.16 -4.91
N TRP A 423 21.89 -7.80 -5.97
CA TRP A 423 22.83 -8.65 -6.68
C TRP A 423 23.92 -9.26 -5.76
N ALA A 424 24.35 -8.51 -4.73
CA ALA A 424 25.38 -8.96 -3.78
C ALA A 424 24.94 -10.18 -2.94
N GLY A 425 23.63 -10.44 -2.83
CA GLY A 425 23.09 -11.59 -2.13
C GLY A 425 23.34 -12.94 -2.80
N ASN A 426 23.84 -12.96 -4.02
CA ASN A 426 24.20 -14.19 -4.75
C ASN A 426 25.72 -14.32 -4.94
N GLU A 427 26.50 -13.35 -4.49
CA GLU A 427 27.96 -13.33 -4.66
C GLU A 427 28.66 -13.89 -3.42
N THR A 428 29.89 -14.37 -3.63
CA THR A 428 30.76 -14.82 -2.53
C THR A 428 31.36 -13.61 -1.81
N ASN A 429 31.34 -13.61 -0.49
CA ASN A 429 31.87 -12.53 0.34
C ASN A 429 33.42 -12.47 0.26
N THR A 430 33.91 -11.59 -0.58
CA THR A 430 35.33 -11.37 -0.87
C THR A 430 35.69 -9.89 -0.85
N PRO A 431 36.99 -9.54 -0.73
CA PRO A 431 37.42 -8.15 -0.82
C PRO A 431 37.02 -7.44 -2.12
N GLU A 432 36.92 -8.17 -3.23
CA GLU A 432 36.49 -7.63 -4.52
C GLU A 432 35.00 -7.22 -4.44
N LEU A 433 34.14 -8.05 -3.85
CA LEU A 433 32.74 -7.74 -3.61
C LEU A 433 32.60 -6.46 -2.73
N TRP A 434 33.42 -6.33 -1.68
CA TRP A 434 33.38 -5.14 -0.81
C TRP A 434 33.75 -3.86 -1.56
N ALA A 435 34.74 -3.93 -2.45
CA ALA A 435 35.14 -2.82 -3.29
C ALA A 435 34.02 -2.42 -4.26
N GLU A 436 33.37 -3.39 -4.90
CA GLU A 436 32.26 -3.14 -5.83
C GLU A 436 31.04 -2.50 -5.13
N ILE A 437 30.63 -3.01 -3.96
CA ILE A 437 29.55 -2.40 -3.17
C ILE A 437 29.91 -0.98 -2.78
N SER A 438 31.14 -0.78 -2.28
CA SER A 438 31.62 0.53 -1.83
C SER A 438 31.64 1.55 -2.97
N GLU A 439 32.06 1.16 -4.16
CA GLU A 439 32.12 2.04 -5.33
C GLU A 439 30.72 2.39 -5.84
N GLN A 440 29.83 1.40 -5.98
CA GLN A 440 28.45 1.60 -6.38
C GLN A 440 27.72 2.59 -5.44
N VAL A 441 27.84 2.38 -4.13
CA VAL A 441 27.18 3.23 -3.13
C VAL A 441 27.82 4.61 -3.11
N ARG A 442 29.15 4.72 -3.26
CA ARG A 442 29.89 6.00 -3.31
C ARG A 442 29.44 6.84 -4.48
N GLU A 443 29.35 6.28 -5.69
CA GLU A 443 28.91 7.00 -6.89
C GLU A 443 27.51 7.58 -6.70
N PHE A 444 26.59 6.78 -6.15
CA PHE A 444 25.24 7.21 -5.83
C PHE A 444 25.24 8.38 -4.83
N LEU A 445 25.92 8.24 -3.70
CA LEU A 445 25.96 9.26 -2.65
C LEU A 445 26.67 10.54 -3.12
N SER A 446 27.74 10.43 -3.92
CA SER A 446 28.40 11.59 -4.53
C SER A 446 27.46 12.34 -5.49
N THR A 447 26.60 11.62 -6.20
CA THR A 447 25.58 12.23 -7.07
C THR A 447 24.56 13.00 -6.22
N LEU A 448 24.06 12.41 -5.13
CA LEU A 448 23.13 13.08 -4.22
C LEU A 448 23.74 14.29 -3.54
N ARG A 449 25.03 14.24 -3.16
CA ARG A 449 25.73 15.41 -2.63
C ARG A 449 25.81 16.54 -3.66
N ARG A 450 26.18 16.22 -4.91
CA ARG A 450 26.21 17.23 -6.00
C ARG A 450 24.85 17.86 -6.26
N GLU A 451 23.76 17.13 -6.01
CA GLU A 451 22.40 17.62 -6.07
C GLU A 451 21.97 18.42 -4.82
N GLY A 452 22.86 18.58 -3.82
CA GLY A 452 22.55 19.30 -2.58
C GLY A 452 21.62 18.54 -1.62
N ARG A 453 21.51 17.22 -1.77
CA ARG A 453 20.66 16.33 -0.93
C ARG A 453 21.38 15.80 0.31
N LEU A 454 22.70 15.95 0.38
CA LEU A 454 23.54 15.68 1.53
C LEU A 454 24.27 16.95 1.93
N ALA A 455 24.51 17.12 3.24
CA ALA A 455 25.22 18.26 3.78
C ALA A 455 26.74 18.07 3.66
N GLY A 456 27.46 19.08 3.15
CA GLY A 456 28.91 19.08 3.01
C GLY A 456 29.36 19.47 1.59
N GLU A 457 30.52 20.12 1.52
CA GLU A 457 31.12 20.53 0.24
C GLU A 457 31.89 19.37 -0.41
N PHE A 458 32.45 18.48 0.39
CA PHE A 458 33.25 17.34 -0.02
C PHE A 458 32.57 16.02 0.39
N ASP A 459 32.89 14.93 -0.31
CA ASP A 459 32.32 13.62 -0.06
C ASP A 459 32.57 13.14 1.39
N GLU A 460 33.75 13.38 1.92
CA GLU A 460 34.15 13.00 3.30
C GLU A 460 33.35 13.71 4.39
N GLN A 461 32.76 14.86 4.07
CA GLN A 461 31.89 15.62 4.97
C GLN A 461 30.42 15.18 4.85
N ALA A 462 30.03 14.64 3.68
CA ALA A 462 28.67 14.33 3.33
C ALA A 462 28.27 12.87 3.62
N PHE A 463 29.21 11.94 3.47
CA PHE A 463 28.94 10.52 3.72
C PHE A 463 30.22 9.72 3.98
N TYR A 464 30.05 8.53 4.51
CA TYR A 464 31.11 7.51 4.52
C TYR A 464 30.51 6.12 4.25
N ILE A 465 31.35 5.22 3.74
CA ILE A 465 31.00 3.83 3.50
C ILE A 465 32.11 2.98 4.11
N LYS A 466 31.72 1.93 4.84
CA LYS A 466 32.65 0.94 5.39
C LYS A 466 32.17 -0.46 5.03
N CYS A 467 32.89 -1.11 4.13
CA CYS A 467 32.72 -2.50 3.75
C CYS A 467 34.10 -3.12 3.65
N ASP A 468 34.52 -3.84 4.68
CA ASP A 468 35.90 -4.33 4.86
C ASP A 468 35.94 -5.63 5.69
N ALA A 469 37.15 -6.07 6.01
CA ALA A 469 37.37 -7.25 6.84
C ALA A 469 36.83 -7.09 8.28
N GLU A 470 36.71 -5.88 8.82
CA GLU A 470 36.16 -5.65 10.16
C GLU A 470 34.64 -5.86 10.17
N THR A 471 33.95 -5.38 9.12
CA THR A 471 32.50 -5.55 8.98
C THR A 471 32.09 -6.97 8.58
N ASN A 472 33.02 -7.76 8.00
CA ASN A 472 32.76 -9.07 7.43
C ASN A 472 33.63 -10.20 8.01
N ALA A 473 34.28 -10.01 9.16
CA ALA A 473 35.26 -10.95 9.72
C ALA A 473 34.76 -12.40 9.87
N GLN A 474 33.47 -12.61 10.12
CA GLN A 474 32.85 -13.93 10.31
C GLN A 474 32.25 -14.54 9.03
N ALA A 475 32.10 -13.74 7.97
CA ALA A 475 31.38 -14.13 6.75
C ALA A 475 32.28 -14.24 5.50
N VAL A 476 33.61 -14.09 5.65
CA VAL A 476 34.56 -14.19 4.52
C VAL A 476 34.44 -15.55 3.86
N GLY A 477 34.19 -15.55 2.54
CA GLY A 477 33.99 -16.77 1.76
C GLY A 477 32.57 -17.37 1.82
N ALA A 478 31.67 -16.84 2.65
CA ALA A 478 30.27 -17.23 2.63
C ALA A 478 29.56 -16.65 1.38
N THR A 479 28.62 -17.40 0.81
CA THR A 479 27.85 -16.91 -0.32
C THR A 479 26.61 -16.14 0.21
N GLY A 480 26.41 -14.94 -0.31
CA GLY A 480 25.22 -14.13 -0.04
C GLY A 480 25.17 -13.47 1.34
N ASP A 481 26.21 -13.54 2.14
CA ASP A 481 26.28 -12.93 3.47
C ASP A 481 27.32 -11.80 3.47
N VAL A 482 26.87 -10.56 3.38
CA VAL A 482 27.75 -9.39 3.40
C VAL A 482 27.16 -8.26 4.26
N THR A 483 28.03 -7.62 5.04
CA THR A 483 27.69 -6.50 5.90
C THR A 483 28.48 -5.25 5.52
N PHE A 484 27.79 -4.12 5.39
CA PHE A 484 28.44 -2.82 5.21
C PHE A 484 27.72 -1.71 5.97
N LEU A 485 28.43 -0.62 6.21
CA LEU A 485 27.90 0.57 6.88
C LEU A 485 27.86 1.73 5.88
N ALA A 486 26.81 2.53 5.94
CA ALA A 486 26.72 3.81 5.27
C ALA A 486 26.33 4.90 6.28
N GLY A 487 27.11 5.94 6.37
CA GLY A 487 26.83 7.12 7.17
C GLY A 487 26.46 8.30 6.27
N LEU A 488 25.37 8.99 6.60
CA LEU A 488 24.76 10.06 5.80
C LEU A 488 24.70 11.36 6.61
N ALA A 489 25.30 12.43 6.10
CA ALA A 489 25.17 13.77 6.68
C ALA A 489 23.97 14.48 6.04
N LEU A 490 22.83 14.48 6.72
CA LEU A 490 21.58 15.07 6.21
C LEU A 490 21.32 16.48 6.75
N ASN A 491 21.80 16.77 7.95
CA ASN A 491 21.55 18.04 8.63
C ASN A 491 22.79 18.93 8.64
N GLU A 492 23.90 18.41 9.11
CA GLU A 492 25.16 19.13 9.27
C GLU A 492 26.32 18.32 8.71
N PRO A 493 27.33 18.97 8.07
CA PRO A 493 28.54 18.30 7.62
C PRO A 493 29.23 17.54 8.76
N ASN A 494 29.76 16.36 8.49
CA ASN A 494 30.45 15.48 9.45
C ASN A 494 29.55 14.91 10.58
N ALA A 495 28.24 15.13 10.57
CA ALA A 495 27.29 14.49 11.49
C ALA A 495 26.57 13.36 10.76
N PHE A 496 27.05 12.13 10.93
CA PHE A 496 26.62 10.99 10.13
C PHE A 496 25.56 10.14 10.84
N SER A 497 24.36 10.12 10.30
CA SER A 497 23.36 9.09 10.63
C SER A 497 23.79 7.78 10.00
N THR A 498 24.14 6.80 10.82
CA THR A 498 24.77 5.56 10.37
C THR A 498 23.78 4.42 10.28
N PHE A 499 23.79 3.74 9.14
CA PHE A 499 22.98 2.55 8.86
C PHE A 499 23.90 1.36 8.59
N ARG A 500 23.56 0.23 9.23
CA ARG A 500 24.15 -1.06 8.93
C ARG A 500 23.23 -1.82 8.00
N PHE A 501 23.76 -2.26 6.89
CA PHE A 501 23.11 -3.16 5.94
C PHE A 501 23.72 -4.55 6.13
N HIS A 502 22.91 -5.50 6.51
CA HIS A 502 23.28 -6.90 6.58
C HIS A 502 22.45 -7.67 5.57
N ARG A 503 23.10 -8.18 4.54
CA ARG A 503 22.46 -8.92 3.47
C ARG A 503 22.73 -10.42 3.65
N ALA A 504 21.63 -11.19 3.66
CA ALA A 504 21.65 -12.65 3.70
C ALA A 504 20.78 -13.16 2.54
N GLY A 505 21.41 -13.49 1.41
CA GLY A 505 20.71 -13.80 0.16
C GLY A 505 19.85 -12.63 -0.33
N ASP A 506 18.59 -12.90 -0.65
CA ASP A 506 17.64 -11.88 -1.11
C ASP A 506 17.16 -10.92 0.00
N GLN A 507 17.38 -11.29 1.26
CA GLN A 507 16.98 -10.47 2.40
C GLN A 507 18.06 -9.46 2.76
N CYS A 508 17.66 -8.27 3.17
CA CYS A 508 18.54 -7.23 3.68
C CYS A 508 17.95 -6.63 4.95
N GLU A 509 18.57 -6.90 6.06
CA GLU A 509 18.26 -6.28 7.34
C GLU A 509 18.98 -4.93 7.44
N ILE A 510 18.25 -3.89 7.83
CA ILE A 510 18.78 -2.54 8.01
C ILE A 510 18.65 -2.16 9.47
N THR A 511 19.78 -1.84 10.11
CA THR A 511 19.83 -1.39 11.49
C THR A 511 20.35 0.05 11.53
N GLU A 512 19.61 0.95 12.15
CA GLU A 512 20.05 2.32 12.41
C GLU A 512 20.92 2.35 13.68
N LEU A 513 22.16 2.82 13.57
CA LEU A 513 23.14 2.83 14.65
C LEU A 513 23.27 4.20 15.35
N GLY A 514 22.50 5.20 14.91
CA GLY A 514 22.53 6.57 15.42
C GLY A 514 23.62 7.45 14.81
N VAL A 515 23.77 8.67 15.35
CA VAL A 515 24.73 9.66 14.85
C VAL A 515 26.12 9.39 15.38
N ARG A 516 27.10 9.39 14.48
CA ARG A 516 28.54 9.39 14.81
C ARG A 516 29.18 10.67 14.29
N ALA A 517 29.93 11.34 15.13
CA ALA A 517 30.76 12.47 14.70
C ALA A 517 31.96 11.96 13.89
N GLY A 518 32.32 12.65 12.81
CA GLY A 518 33.41 12.26 11.91
C GLY A 518 34.79 12.10 12.54
N SER A 519 35.00 12.65 13.74
CA SER A 519 36.25 12.48 14.49
C SER A 519 36.49 11.06 15.04
N MET A 520 35.46 10.23 15.15
CA MET A 520 35.56 8.84 15.65
C MET A 520 35.85 7.80 14.56
N LEU A 521 35.89 8.20 13.29
CA LEU A 521 36.04 7.29 12.15
C LEU A 521 37.48 7.26 11.57
N ARG A 522 38.42 7.95 12.20
CA ARG A 522 39.82 8.04 11.74
C ARG A 522 40.78 7.07 12.45
N HIS A 523 40.28 5.94 12.93
CA HIS A 523 41.14 4.88 13.49
C HIS A 523 40.83 3.53 12.88
#